data_2ec862ed706296c46dd6acd78186373c
#
_entry.id   2ec862ed706296c46dd6acd78186373c
#
_cell.length_a   1.000
_cell.length_b   1.000
_cell.length_c   1.000
_cell.angle_alpha   90.00
_cell.angle_beta   90.00
_cell.angle_gamma   90.00
#
_symmetry.space_group_name_H-M   'P 1'
#
loop_
_entity.id
_entity.type
_entity.pdbx_description
1 polymer ?
#
loop_
_entity_poly.entity_id
_entity_poly.type
_entity_poly.pdbx_seq_one_letter_code
_entity_poly.pdbx_strand_id
1 'polypeptide(L)'
;GISAQELEQAYDGGKIQDSELDRYFVHDRAMRESGHDTTTRLDDVCADTACVDLNAILYRVETDIAALLDDYYPQGFTLNGEVHTAAGWQEKAQARRRAVRQYLWNEEHGTFYDYNVSRGSQNHFVSATNLFPLWAGLCSRKQAEKTVKSQLPALLCRGGIASTAPI
;
A
#
# COMPACT_ATOMS: atom_id res chain seq x y z
N GLY A 1 -26.16 14.68 -29.26
CA GLY A 1 -25.42 14.06 -28.20
C GLY A 1 -26.36 13.60 -27.12
N ILE A 2 -26.10 12.50 -26.44
CA ILE A 2 -26.84 12.03 -25.28
C ILE A 2 -26.45 12.87 -24.05
N SER A 3 -27.37 13.05 -23.11
CA SER A 3 -27.06 13.69 -21.84
C SER A 3 -26.17 12.81 -20.95
N ALA A 4 -25.53 13.38 -19.92
CA ALA A 4 -24.74 12.63 -18.93
C ALA A 4 -25.58 11.54 -18.25
N GLN A 5 -26.83 11.84 -17.92
CA GLN A 5 -27.75 10.89 -17.28
C GLN A 5 -28.16 9.73 -18.20
N GLU A 6 -28.35 9.97 -19.49
CA GLU A 6 -28.62 8.91 -20.45
C GLU A 6 -27.39 8.03 -20.71
N LEU A 7 -26.18 8.61 -20.67
CA LEU A 7 -24.93 7.90 -20.77
C LEU A 7 -24.76 6.96 -19.55
N GLU A 8 -24.95 7.50 -18.34
CA GLU A 8 -24.88 6.74 -17.08
C GLU A 8 -25.86 5.55 -17.10
N GLN A 9 -27.13 5.79 -17.44
CA GLN A 9 -28.13 4.72 -17.53
C GLN A 9 -27.80 3.67 -18.58
N ALA A 10 -27.22 4.06 -19.71
CA ALA A 10 -26.83 3.14 -20.77
C ALA A 10 -25.62 2.30 -20.36
N TYR A 11 -24.65 2.90 -19.65
CA TYR A 11 -23.47 2.22 -19.13
C TYR A 11 -23.84 1.24 -18.02
N ASP A 12 -24.56 1.67 -16.99
CA ASP A 12 -25.02 0.83 -15.88
C ASP A 12 -25.95 -0.30 -16.35
N GLY A 13 -26.73 -0.03 -17.37
CA GLY A 13 -27.60 -1.04 -18.03
C GLY A 13 -26.86 -1.99 -18.96
N GLY A 14 -25.54 -1.89 -19.11
CA GLY A 14 -24.71 -2.74 -19.98
C GLY A 14 -24.95 -2.55 -21.48
N LYS A 15 -25.59 -1.44 -21.91
CA LYS A 15 -25.86 -1.11 -23.30
C LYS A 15 -24.67 -0.46 -24.00
N ILE A 16 -23.78 0.12 -23.24
CA ILE A 16 -22.51 0.69 -23.68
C ILE A 16 -21.39 -0.07 -22.98
N GLN A 17 -20.39 -0.47 -23.75
CA GLN A 17 -19.15 -1.05 -23.25
C GLN A 17 -18.02 -0.08 -23.63
N ASP A 18 -17.31 0.41 -22.62
CA ASP A 18 -16.20 1.35 -22.81
C ASP A 18 -15.06 0.94 -21.86
N SER A 19 -14.00 0.38 -22.43
CA SER A 19 -12.86 -0.13 -21.65
C SER A 19 -12.06 0.96 -20.95
N GLU A 20 -12.09 2.21 -21.45
CA GLU A 20 -11.44 3.34 -20.80
C GLU A 20 -12.24 3.76 -19.57
N LEU A 21 -13.56 3.82 -19.69
CA LEU A 21 -14.47 4.10 -18.60
C LEU A 21 -14.46 3.00 -17.53
N ASP A 22 -14.46 1.73 -17.95
CA ASP A 22 -14.31 0.59 -17.04
C ASP A 22 -13.03 0.69 -16.23
N ARG A 23 -11.91 1.01 -16.89
CA ARG A 23 -10.63 1.20 -16.24
C ARG A 23 -10.65 2.37 -15.26
N TYR A 24 -11.23 3.50 -15.66
CA TYR A 24 -11.40 4.66 -14.79
C TYR A 24 -12.14 4.27 -13.50
N PHE A 25 -13.30 3.60 -13.60
CA PHE A 25 -14.06 3.20 -12.42
C PHE A 25 -13.35 2.20 -11.53
N VAL A 26 -12.54 1.29 -12.08
CA VAL A 26 -11.72 0.37 -11.27
C VAL A 26 -10.72 1.15 -10.42
N HIS A 27 -10.03 2.14 -10.99
CA HIS A 27 -9.06 2.97 -10.26
C HIS A 27 -9.73 3.94 -9.29
N ASP A 28 -10.84 4.59 -9.69
CA ASP A 28 -11.64 5.49 -8.84
C ASP A 28 -12.18 4.76 -7.61
N ARG A 29 -12.73 3.57 -7.79
CA ARG A 29 -13.19 2.73 -6.69
C ARG A 29 -12.06 2.33 -5.75
N ALA A 30 -10.93 1.86 -6.30
CA ALA A 30 -9.77 1.50 -5.50
C ALA A 30 -9.22 2.71 -4.72
N MET A 31 -9.25 3.91 -5.30
CA MET A 31 -8.86 5.14 -4.63
C MET A 31 -9.76 5.44 -3.42
N ARG A 32 -11.08 5.38 -3.59
CA ARG A 32 -12.05 5.61 -2.50
C ARG A 32 -11.90 4.58 -1.37
N GLU A 33 -11.68 3.32 -1.71
CA GLU A 33 -11.46 2.25 -0.73
C GLU A 33 -10.10 2.38 -0.01
N SER A 34 -9.11 3.03 -0.63
CA SER A 34 -7.78 3.24 -0.04
C SER A 34 -7.74 4.26 1.11
N GLY A 35 -8.72 5.17 1.17
CA GLY A 35 -8.72 6.33 2.07
C GLY A 35 -7.75 7.43 1.69
N HIS A 36 -7.19 7.40 0.47
CA HIS A 36 -6.24 8.38 -0.06
C HIS A 36 -6.83 9.29 -1.14
N ASP A 37 -8.11 9.60 -1.05
CA ASP A 37 -8.92 10.31 -2.06
C ASP A 37 -8.39 11.68 -2.45
N THR A 38 -7.57 12.30 -1.60
CA THR A 38 -7.06 13.67 -1.81
C THR A 38 -5.60 13.71 -2.28
N THR A 39 -5.00 12.56 -2.60
CA THR A 39 -3.62 12.50 -3.08
C THR A 39 -3.57 12.27 -4.58
N THR A 40 -2.59 12.90 -5.25
CA THR A 40 -2.25 12.61 -6.65
C THR A 40 -1.31 11.40 -6.80
N ARG A 41 -0.86 10.81 -5.69
CA ARG A 41 0.07 9.67 -5.64
C ARG A 41 -0.45 8.46 -6.43
N LEU A 42 -1.76 8.22 -6.36
CA LEU A 42 -2.41 7.01 -6.85
C LEU A 42 -3.37 7.27 -8.03
N ASP A 43 -3.37 8.50 -8.59
CA ASP A 43 -4.25 8.87 -9.70
C ASP A 43 -4.08 7.90 -10.88
N ASP A 44 -5.21 7.38 -11.36
CA ASP A 44 -5.32 6.45 -12.49
C ASP A 44 -4.48 5.15 -12.39
N VAL A 45 -3.93 4.85 -11.21
CA VAL A 45 -3.06 3.67 -11.00
C VAL A 45 -3.36 2.91 -9.69
N CYS A 46 -4.31 3.37 -8.88
CA CYS A 46 -4.53 2.85 -7.53
C CYS A 46 -4.74 1.33 -7.50
N ALA A 47 -5.59 0.79 -8.37
CA ALA A 47 -5.88 -0.66 -8.43
C ALA A 47 -4.68 -1.51 -8.87
N ASP A 48 -3.72 -0.91 -9.56
CA ASP A 48 -2.51 -1.58 -10.05
C ASP A 48 -1.30 -1.42 -9.10
N THR A 49 -1.49 -0.76 -7.96
CA THR A 49 -0.37 -0.33 -7.11
C THR A 49 -0.26 -1.15 -5.84
N ALA A 50 0.89 -1.76 -5.62
CA ALA A 50 1.31 -2.28 -4.33
C ALA A 50 1.87 -1.12 -3.48
N CYS A 51 1.03 -0.58 -2.58
CA CYS A 51 1.36 0.59 -1.78
C CYS A 51 2.30 0.26 -0.62
N VAL A 52 3.24 1.15 -0.32
CA VAL A 52 4.21 1.01 0.78
C VAL A 52 3.52 0.94 2.13
N ASP A 53 2.61 1.88 2.40
CA ASP A 53 1.88 2.00 3.66
C ASP A 53 0.99 0.79 3.94
N LEU A 54 0.16 0.38 2.97
CA LEU A 54 -0.69 -0.80 3.13
C LEU A 54 0.13 -2.06 3.43
N ASN A 55 1.22 -2.27 2.69
CA ASN A 55 2.09 -3.44 2.93
C ASN A 55 2.83 -3.36 4.27
N ALA A 56 3.19 -2.17 4.74
CA ALA A 56 3.78 -1.97 6.06
C ALA A 56 2.76 -2.26 7.18
N ILE A 57 1.52 -1.78 7.04
CA ILE A 57 0.42 -2.05 7.98
C ILE A 57 0.12 -3.55 8.03
N LEU A 58 -0.04 -4.20 6.89
CA LEU A 58 -0.31 -5.65 6.82
C LEU A 58 0.83 -6.46 7.46
N TYR A 59 2.09 -6.10 7.21
CA TYR A 59 3.23 -6.73 7.88
C TYR A 59 3.15 -6.59 9.40
N ARG A 60 2.79 -5.41 9.90
CA ARG A 60 2.63 -5.17 11.33
C ARG A 60 1.50 -5.99 11.92
N VAL A 61 0.34 -6.02 11.26
CA VAL A 61 -0.81 -6.85 11.67
C VAL A 61 -0.44 -8.33 11.71
N GLU A 62 0.26 -8.84 10.68
CA GLU A 62 0.70 -10.23 10.61
C GLU A 62 1.66 -10.60 11.77
N THR A 63 2.58 -9.69 12.11
CA THR A 63 3.52 -9.90 13.23
C THR A 63 2.81 -9.81 14.59
N ASP A 64 1.87 -8.88 14.75
CA ASP A 64 1.13 -8.73 16.01
C ASP A 64 0.18 -9.90 16.24
N ILE A 65 -0.49 -10.42 15.21
CA ILE A 65 -1.31 -11.64 15.31
C ILE A 65 -0.42 -12.85 15.68
N ALA A 66 0.75 -12.98 15.06
CA ALA A 66 1.68 -14.05 15.39
C ALA A 66 2.09 -14.01 16.89
N ALA A 67 2.41 -12.82 17.40
CA ALA A 67 2.77 -12.64 18.81
C ALA A 67 1.59 -12.96 19.75
N LEU A 68 0.38 -12.48 19.43
CA LEU A 68 -0.82 -12.77 20.22
C LEU A 68 -1.14 -14.28 20.24
N LEU A 69 -0.96 -14.98 19.13
CA LEU A 69 -1.16 -16.42 19.09
C LEU A 69 -0.10 -17.17 19.89
N ASP A 70 1.15 -16.73 19.86
CA ASP A 70 2.21 -17.33 20.68
C ASP A 70 1.95 -17.17 22.18
N ASP A 71 1.51 -15.97 22.58
CA ASP A 71 1.26 -15.63 23.99
C ASP A 71 -0.01 -16.30 24.56
N TYR A 72 -1.10 -16.34 23.80
CA TYR A 72 -2.43 -16.72 24.31
C TYR A 72 -2.98 -18.03 23.75
N TYR A 73 -2.53 -18.47 22.58
CA TYR A 73 -3.02 -19.66 21.89
C TYR A 73 -1.87 -20.49 21.31
N PRO A 74 -0.93 -21.00 22.15
CA PRO A 74 0.28 -21.69 21.66
C PRO A 74 -0.02 -22.98 20.88
N GLN A 75 -1.21 -23.55 21.03
CA GLN A 75 -1.68 -24.72 20.26
C GLN A 75 -2.42 -24.32 18.97
N GLY A 76 -2.50 -23.03 18.68
CA GLY A 76 -3.28 -22.47 17.60
C GLY A 76 -4.71 -22.11 18.00
N PHE A 77 -5.37 -21.35 17.13
CA PHE A 77 -6.75 -20.87 17.26
C PHE A 77 -7.55 -21.25 16.01
N THR A 78 -8.73 -21.84 16.20
CA THR A 78 -9.60 -22.20 15.09
C THR A 78 -10.68 -21.15 14.88
N LEU A 79 -10.75 -20.60 13.67
CA LEU A 79 -11.77 -19.66 13.26
C LEU A 79 -12.37 -20.12 11.91
N ASN A 80 -13.69 -20.24 11.86
CA ASN A 80 -14.42 -20.69 10.65
C ASN A 80 -13.86 -21.98 10.03
N GLY A 81 -13.37 -22.91 10.85
CA GLY A 81 -12.80 -24.19 10.42
C GLY A 81 -11.33 -24.12 9.95
N GLU A 82 -10.72 -22.95 9.94
CA GLU A 82 -9.30 -22.76 9.63
C GLU A 82 -8.50 -22.64 10.93
N VAL A 83 -7.37 -23.37 11.00
CA VAL A 83 -6.45 -23.31 12.14
C VAL A 83 -5.40 -22.24 11.90
N HIS A 84 -5.36 -21.25 12.76
CA HIS A 84 -4.37 -20.17 12.76
C HIS A 84 -3.29 -20.46 13.82
N THR A 85 -2.02 -20.43 13.42
CA THR A 85 -0.87 -20.64 14.31
C THR A 85 0.08 -19.45 14.25
N ALA A 86 0.84 -19.22 15.32
CA ALA A 86 1.88 -18.19 15.35
C ALA A 86 2.89 -18.36 14.20
N ALA A 87 3.34 -19.60 13.96
CA ALA A 87 4.27 -19.91 12.85
C ALA A 87 3.69 -19.55 11.48
N GLY A 88 2.41 -19.89 11.21
CA GLY A 88 1.76 -19.58 9.94
C GLY A 88 1.64 -18.07 9.68
N TRP A 89 1.33 -17.28 10.72
CA TRP A 89 1.30 -15.82 10.60
C TRP A 89 2.69 -15.22 10.46
N GLN A 90 3.69 -15.79 11.15
CA GLN A 90 5.09 -15.39 10.98
C GLN A 90 5.59 -15.64 9.54
N GLU A 91 5.21 -16.76 8.94
CA GLU A 91 5.55 -17.05 7.53
C GLU A 91 4.94 -16.03 6.57
N LYS A 92 3.66 -15.63 6.77
CA LYS A 92 3.00 -14.56 6.00
C LYS A 92 3.77 -13.25 6.12
N ALA A 93 4.11 -12.82 7.33
CA ALA A 93 4.89 -11.61 7.59
C ALA A 93 6.26 -11.66 6.89
N GLN A 94 6.97 -12.77 6.96
CA GLN A 94 8.28 -12.91 6.29
C GLN A 94 8.16 -12.92 4.76
N ALA A 95 7.11 -13.53 4.21
CA ALA A 95 6.84 -13.49 2.76
C ALA A 95 6.59 -12.05 2.31
N ARG A 96 5.76 -11.28 3.02
CA ARG A 96 5.52 -9.86 2.77
C ARG A 96 6.80 -9.04 2.87
N ARG A 97 7.59 -9.24 3.91
CA ARG A 97 8.88 -8.56 4.09
C ARG A 97 9.83 -8.78 2.92
N ARG A 98 9.89 -10.02 2.40
CA ARG A 98 10.69 -10.33 1.21
C ARG A 98 10.18 -9.60 -0.02
N ALA A 99 8.87 -9.62 -0.27
CA ALA A 99 8.26 -8.94 -1.40
C ALA A 99 8.46 -7.41 -1.33
N VAL A 100 8.25 -6.79 -0.16
CA VAL A 100 8.49 -5.35 0.03
C VAL A 100 9.96 -5.00 -0.26
N ARG A 101 10.90 -5.81 0.20
CA ARG A 101 12.33 -5.57 -0.08
C ARG A 101 12.68 -5.74 -1.55
N GLN A 102 12.03 -6.65 -2.23
CA GLN A 102 12.29 -6.95 -3.63
C GLN A 102 11.72 -5.88 -4.57
N TYR A 103 10.49 -5.42 -4.32
CA TYR A 103 9.75 -4.59 -5.27
C TYR A 103 9.67 -3.12 -4.86
N LEU A 104 9.57 -2.83 -3.55
CA LEU A 104 9.33 -1.49 -3.06
C LEU A 104 10.61 -0.77 -2.60
N TRP A 105 11.65 -1.50 -2.17
CA TRP A 105 12.92 -0.88 -1.78
C TRP A 105 13.69 -0.39 -3.00
N ASN A 106 14.12 0.87 -2.96
CA ASN A 106 15.01 1.48 -3.95
C ASN A 106 16.36 1.76 -3.31
N GLU A 107 17.40 1.01 -3.73
CA GLU A 107 18.75 1.13 -3.14
C GLU A 107 19.44 2.44 -3.56
N GLU A 108 19.17 2.94 -4.76
CA GLU A 108 19.76 4.17 -5.29
C GLU A 108 19.23 5.40 -4.54
N HIS A 109 17.92 5.48 -4.35
CA HIS A 109 17.28 6.58 -3.63
C HIS A 109 17.29 6.37 -2.11
N GLY A 110 17.61 5.16 -1.63
CA GLY A 110 17.68 4.81 -0.22
C GLY A 110 16.33 4.89 0.51
N THR A 111 15.23 4.57 -0.16
CA THR A 111 13.87 4.63 0.37
C THR A 111 12.96 3.57 -0.23
N PHE A 112 11.72 3.52 0.27
CA PHE A 112 10.67 2.66 -0.26
C PHE A 112 9.72 3.49 -1.13
N TYR A 113 9.36 2.94 -2.29
CA TYR A 113 8.36 3.50 -3.19
C TYR A 113 7.27 2.48 -3.49
N ASP A 114 6.10 2.97 -3.84
CA ASP A 114 5.04 2.13 -4.37
C ASP A 114 5.48 1.45 -5.67
N TYR A 115 4.95 0.26 -5.90
CA TYR A 115 5.26 -0.50 -7.10
C TYR A 115 4.01 -0.70 -7.94
N ASN A 116 4.03 -0.22 -9.18
CA ASN A 116 2.96 -0.48 -10.13
C ASN A 116 3.16 -1.84 -10.77
N VAL A 117 2.26 -2.77 -10.48
CA VAL A 117 2.34 -4.18 -10.90
C VAL A 117 2.18 -4.32 -12.42
N SER A 118 1.27 -3.55 -13.01
CA SER A 118 0.98 -3.60 -14.46
C SER A 118 2.12 -3.02 -15.29
N ARG A 119 2.83 -2.01 -14.77
CA ARG A 119 3.98 -1.38 -15.44
C ARG A 119 5.30 -2.06 -15.12
N GLY A 120 5.35 -2.86 -14.04
CA GLY A 120 6.59 -3.49 -13.56
C GLY A 120 7.63 -2.50 -13.04
N SER A 121 7.22 -1.36 -12.48
CA SER A 121 8.12 -0.27 -12.07
C SER A 121 7.66 0.44 -10.80
N GLN A 122 8.61 1.06 -10.10
CA GLN A 122 8.32 1.90 -8.94
C GLN A 122 7.75 3.27 -9.33
N ASN A 123 6.84 3.79 -8.48
CA ASN A 123 6.37 5.16 -8.54
C ASN A 123 7.17 6.01 -7.53
N HIS A 124 8.05 6.87 -8.02
CA HIS A 124 8.98 7.66 -7.21
C HIS A 124 8.29 8.88 -6.56
N PHE A 125 7.16 8.66 -5.91
CA PHE A 125 6.42 9.70 -5.21
C PHE A 125 6.92 9.86 -3.77
N VAL A 126 7.27 11.10 -3.38
CA VAL A 126 7.79 11.41 -2.04
C VAL A 126 6.64 11.80 -1.12
N SER A 127 6.36 10.95 -0.14
CA SER A 127 5.30 11.17 0.84
C SER A 127 5.66 10.57 2.21
N ALA A 128 4.93 10.95 3.24
CA ALA A 128 5.07 10.39 4.59
C ALA A 128 4.85 8.87 4.63
N THR A 129 4.12 8.32 3.64
CA THR A 129 3.87 6.87 3.53
C THR A 129 5.16 6.08 3.32
N ASN A 130 6.21 6.69 2.72
CA ASN A 130 7.52 6.07 2.53
C ASN A 130 8.23 5.76 3.87
N LEU A 131 7.77 6.36 4.99
CA LEU A 131 8.28 6.13 6.34
C LEU A 131 7.57 4.99 7.09
N PHE A 132 6.45 4.47 6.58
CA PHE A 132 5.67 3.42 7.23
C PHE A 132 6.46 2.11 7.49
N PRO A 133 7.38 1.67 6.61
CA PRO A 133 8.22 0.50 6.89
C PRO A 133 9.09 0.64 8.15
N LEU A 134 9.45 1.87 8.54
CA LEU A 134 10.20 2.14 9.77
C LEU A 134 9.31 1.89 11.00
N TRP A 135 8.13 2.49 11.00
CA TRP A 135 7.13 2.30 12.06
C TRP A 135 6.74 0.83 12.23
N ALA A 136 6.54 0.12 11.13
CA ALA A 136 6.15 -1.29 11.16
C ALA A 136 7.28 -2.25 11.61
N GLY A 137 8.54 -1.78 11.70
CA GLY A 137 9.70 -2.65 11.94
C GLY A 137 10.02 -3.58 10.76
N LEU A 138 9.53 -3.25 9.57
CA LEU A 138 9.70 -4.05 8.36
C LEU A 138 11.12 -3.93 7.79
N CYS A 139 11.72 -2.74 7.87
CA CYS A 139 13.03 -2.45 7.31
C CYS A 139 14.18 -2.79 8.27
N SER A 140 15.39 -2.97 7.74
CA SER A 140 16.60 -3.04 8.54
C SER A 140 17.00 -1.65 9.06
N ARG A 141 17.82 -1.59 10.11
CA ARG A 141 18.37 -0.33 10.63
C ARG A 141 19.04 0.51 9.54
N LYS A 142 19.84 -0.12 8.67
CA LYS A 142 20.52 0.56 7.55
C LYS A 142 19.52 1.16 6.56
N GLN A 143 18.43 0.45 6.24
CA GLN A 143 17.36 0.97 5.39
C GLN A 143 16.62 2.12 6.06
N ALA A 144 16.31 2.02 7.36
CA ALA A 144 15.68 3.09 8.11
C ALA A 144 16.52 4.38 8.11
N GLU A 145 17.82 4.27 8.40
CA GLU A 145 18.75 5.39 8.38
C GLU A 145 18.83 6.06 6.99
N LYS A 146 18.89 5.25 5.91
CA LYS A 146 18.85 5.76 4.54
C LYS A 146 17.53 6.48 4.24
N THR A 147 16.39 5.87 4.57
CA THR A 147 15.06 6.43 4.30
C THR A 147 14.86 7.76 5.04
N VAL A 148 15.21 7.85 6.32
CA VAL A 148 15.14 9.11 7.07
C VAL A 148 15.99 10.17 6.40
N LYS A 149 17.22 9.84 6.03
CA LYS A 149 18.16 10.77 5.43
C LYS A 149 17.71 11.29 4.06
N SER A 150 17.08 10.42 3.25
CA SER A 150 16.62 10.77 1.90
C SER A 150 15.26 11.46 1.87
N GLN A 151 14.31 11.06 2.74
CA GLN A 151 12.92 11.53 2.66
C GLN A 151 12.61 12.68 3.60
N LEU A 152 13.14 12.64 4.84
CA LEU A 152 12.76 13.61 5.86
C LEU A 152 13.04 15.08 5.48
N PRO A 153 14.17 15.42 4.81
CA PRO A 153 14.42 16.81 4.43
C PRO A 153 13.37 17.40 3.48
N ALA A 154 12.78 16.58 2.59
CA ALA A 154 11.74 17.01 1.66
C ALA A 154 10.34 17.11 2.30
N LEU A 155 10.13 16.42 3.43
CA LEU A 155 8.84 16.36 4.13
C LEU A 155 8.78 17.23 5.38
N LEU A 156 9.93 17.71 5.89
CA LEU A 156 9.98 18.45 7.13
C LEU A 156 9.49 19.89 6.93
N CYS A 157 8.44 20.25 7.65
CA CYS A 157 7.84 21.57 7.67
C CYS A 157 7.91 22.18 9.07
N ARG A 158 7.63 23.49 9.19
CA ARG A 158 7.63 24.21 10.48
C ARG A 158 6.73 23.57 11.54
N GLY A 159 5.61 22.97 11.12
CA GLY A 159 4.61 22.34 12.01
C GLY A 159 4.78 20.83 12.17
N GLY A 160 5.75 20.20 11.53
CA GLY A 160 5.93 18.75 11.56
C GLY A 160 6.29 18.15 10.19
N ILE A 161 5.83 16.92 9.94
CA ILE A 161 6.06 16.22 8.67
C ILE A 161 4.83 16.43 7.77
N ALA A 162 5.04 16.93 6.56
CA ALA A 162 4.01 17.03 5.54
C ALA A 162 3.61 15.65 5.02
N SER A 163 2.37 15.51 4.59
CA SER A 163 1.87 14.25 3.97
C SER A 163 2.58 13.95 2.65
N THR A 164 2.89 15.01 1.86
CA THR A 164 3.62 14.92 0.59
C THR A 164 4.66 16.03 0.52
N ALA A 165 5.74 15.80 -0.26
CA ALA A 165 6.67 16.87 -0.58
C ALA A 165 5.95 17.98 -1.36
N PRO A 166 6.30 19.26 -1.15
CA PRO A 166 5.83 20.36 -1.99
C PRO A 166 6.18 20.08 -3.47
N ILE A 167 5.21 20.35 -4.34
CA ILE A 167 5.38 20.28 -5.80
C ILE A 167 6.03 21.56 -6.28
#